data_7f9597756fd1253715a5a30fe59675c1
#
_entry.id   7f9597756fd1253715a5a30fe59675c1
#
_cell.length_a   1.000
_cell.length_b   1.000
_cell.length_c   1.000
_cell.angle_alpha   90.00
_cell.angle_beta   90.00
_cell.angle_gamma   90.00
#
_symmetry.space_group_name_H-M   'P 1'
#
loop_
_entity.id
_entity.type
_entity.pdbx_description
1 polymer ?
#
loop_
_entity_poly.entity_id
_entity_poly.type
_entity_poly.pdbx_seq_one_letter_code
_entity_poly.pdbx_strand_id
1 'polypeptide(L)'
;NEDQSYLLLAYSRNTAKVRSLKVKLVKAFGEARRNRDLTQIEYLPTYRALHDEIHALAAGSQNEKFVHMNLNKLVNKTAGIGSGQREGAALPTKSMLVTAQMIAAAAMRGAADHKEGYAKAKAALGGLEALANMGAPRELAA
;
A
#
# COMPACT_ATOMS: atom_id res chain seq x y z
N ASN A 1 13.59 -19.33 -13.35
CA ASN A 1 12.33 -19.02 -12.69
C ASN A 1 12.27 -19.69 -11.32
N GLU A 2 11.17 -19.52 -10.59
CA GLU A 2 10.97 -20.06 -9.24
C GLU A 2 11.11 -21.60 -9.22
N ASP A 3 10.47 -22.29 -10.16
CA ASP A 3 10.49 -23.76 -10.26
C ASP A 3 11.90 -24.30 -10.58
N GLN A 4 12.63 -23.62 -11.44
CA GLN A 4 14.04 -23.96 -11.73
C GLN A 4 14.92 -23.77 -10.50
N SER A 5 14.68 -22.73 -9.70
CA SER A 5 15.41 -22.50 -8.46
C SER A 5 15.12 -23.58 -7.41
N TYR A 6 13.88 -24.05 -7.30
CA TYR A 6 13.52 -25.16 -6.42
C TYR A 6 14.17 -26.47 -6.87
N LEU A 7 14.21 -26.76 -8.19
CA LEU A 7 14.89 -27.93 -8.73
C LEU A 7 16.40 -27.91 -8.41
N LEU A 8 17.08 -26.79 -8.66
CA LEU A 8 18.49 -26.62 -8.33
C LEU A 8 18.76 -26.83 -6.83
N LEU A 9 17.88 -26.30 -5.97
CA LEU A 9 17.98 -26.47 -4.52
C LEU A 9 17.77 -27.92 -4.07
N ALA A 10 16.85 -28.64 -4.73
CA ALA A 10 16.57 -30.05 -4.42
C ALA A 10 17.78 -30.95 -4.70
N TYR A 11 18.50 -30.68 -5.80
CA TYR A 11 19.68 -31.47 -6.22
C TYR A 11 20.99 -31.03 -5.54
N SER A 12 21.04 -29.89 -4.87
CA SER A 12 22.28 -29.41 -4.24
C SER A 12 22.62 -30.16 -2.93
N ARG A 13 23.93 -30.35 -2.69
CA ARG A 13 24.43 -30.99 -1.46
C ARG A 13 23.85 -30.28 -0.21
N ASN A 14 23.44 -31.06 0.77
CA ASN A 14 22.78 -30.54 1.97
C ASN A 14 23.79 -30.15 3.08
N THR A 15 24.74 -29.28 2.74
CA THR A 15 25.65 -28.67 3.71
C THR A 15 24.93 -27.60 4.56
N ALA A 16 25.48 -27.23 5.72
CA ALA A 16 24.90 -26.18 6.55
C ALA A 16 24.74 -24.83 5.81
N LYS A 17 25.71 -24.50 4.96
CA LYS A 17 25.71 -23.30 4.14
C LYS A 17 24.59 -23.33 3.08
N VAL A 18 24.40 -24.47 2.42
CA VAL A 18 23.35 -24.69 1.43
C VAL A 18 21.98 -24.72 2.09
N ARG A 19 21.81 -25.32 3.26
CA ARG A 19 20.56 -25.27 4.04
C ARG A 19 20.15 -23.84 4.38
N SER A 20 21.09 -23.02 4.86
CA SER A 20 20.82 -21.61 5.16
C SER A 20 20.38 -20.84 3.90
N LEU A 21 21.03 -21.08 2.76
CA LEU A 21 20.66 -20.49 1.48
C LEU A 21 19.26 -20.92 1.02
N LYS A 22 18.94 -22.22 1.15
CA LYS A 22 17.58 -22.75 0.83
C LYS A 22 16.50 -22.04 1.63
N VAL A 23 16.69 -21.88 2.95
CA VAL A 23 15.74 -21.19 3.82
C VAL A 23 15.56 -19.73 3.40
N LYS A 24 16.65 -19.01 3.11
CA LYS A 24 16.61 -17.62 2.65
C LYS A 24 15.84 -17.48 1.33
N LEU A 25 16.08 -18.37 0.37
CA LEU A 25 15.40 -18.33 -0.93
C LEU A 25 13.91 -18.65 -0.79
N VAL A 26 13.53 -19.65 -0.01
CA VAL A 26 12.11 -19.98 0.22
C VAL A 26 11.37 -18.81 0.87
N LYS A 27 11.99 -18.14 1.85
CA LYS A 27 11.43 -16.94 2.47
C LYS A 27 11.26 -15.81 1.46
N ALA A 28 12.30 -15.51 0.68
CA ALA A 28 12.27 -14.46 -0.33
C ALA A 28 11.18 -14.69 -1.39
N PHE A 29 11.04 -15.92 -1.90
CA PHE A 29 9.96 -16.25 -2.84
C PHE A 29 8.58 -16.17 -2.19
N GLY A 30 8.42 -16.60 -0.94
CA GLY A 30 7.18 -16.47 -0.20
C GLY A 30 6.77 -15.00 0.01
N GLU A 31 7.71 -14.13 0.32
CA GLU A 31 7.48 -12.69 0.45
C GLU A 31 7.12 -12.04 -0.90
N ALA A 32 7.83 -12.37 -1.96
CA ALA A 32 7.54 -11.88 -3.31
C ALA A 32 6.14 -12.30 -3.79
N ARG A 33 5.74 -13.54 -3.50
CA ARG A 33 4.39 -14.04 -3.83
C ARG A 33 3.32 -13.28 -3.06
N ARG A 34 3.44 -13.16 -1.74
CA ARG A 34 2.49 -12.41 -0.91
C ARG A 34 2.36 -10.95 -1.35
N ASN A 35 3.48 -10.30 -1.68
CA ASN A 35 3.47 -8.92 -2.16
C ASN A 35 2.76 -8.79 -3.51
N ARG A 36 2.95 -9.76 -4.43
CA ARG A 36 2.25 -9.79 -5.71
C ARG A 36 0.75 -10.02 -5.52
N ASP A 37 0.37 -10.96 -4.67
CA ASP A 37 -1.02 -11.29 -4.39
C ASP A 37 -1.74 -10.10 -3.75
N LEU A 38 -1.16 -9.46 -2.75
CA LEU A 38 -1.68 -8.22 -2.15
C LEU A 38 -1.87 -7.12 -3.21
N THR A 39 -0.89 -6.96 -4.10
CA THR A 39 -0.95 -5.95 -5.16
C THR A 39 -2.13 -6.20 -6.10
N GLN A 40 -2.34 -7.44 -6.55
CA GLN A 40 -3.38 -7.75 -7.51
C GLN A 40 -4.78 -7.83 -6.90
N ILE A 41 -4.90 -8.41 -5.71
CA ILE A 41 -6.19 -8.72 -5.09
C ILE A 41 -6.74 -7.54 -4.27
N GLU A 42 -5.88 -6.76 -3.65
CA GLU A 42 -6.30 -5.70 -2.73
C GLU A 42 -5.89 -4.29 -3.21
N TYR A 43 -4.62 -4.09 -3.52
CA TYR A 43 -4.11 -2.75 -3.84
C TYR A 43 -4.70 -2.16 -5.13
N LEU A 44 -4.69 -2.90 -6.22
CA LEU A 44 -5.22 -2.39 -7.49
C LEU A 44 -6.74 -2.15 -7.45
N PRO A 45 -7.57 -3.04 -6.88
CA PRO A 45 -8.99 -2.78 -6.72
C PRO A 45 -9.30 -1.55 -5.88
N THR A 46 -8.63 -1.38 -4.74
CA THR A 46 -8.84 -0.21 -3.87
C THR A 46 -8.33 1.09 -4.49
N TYR A 47 -7.23 1.03 -5.23
CA TYR A 47 -6.73 2.15 -6.01
C TYR A 47 -7.75 2.60 -7.07
N ARG A 48 -8.31 1.66 -7.82
CA ARG A 48 -9.37 1.95 -8.82
C ARG A 48 -10.61 2.52 -8.16
N ALA A 49 -11.09 1.92 -7.08
CA ALA A 49 -12.24 2.40 -6.34
C ALA A 49 -12.07 3.86 -5.87
N LEU A 50 -10.89 4.22 -5.36
CA LEU A 50 -10.59 5.61 -5.00
C LEU A 50 -10.61 6.54 -6.22
N HIS A 51 -10.03 6.11 -7.34
CA HIS A 51 -10.02 6.89 -8.57
C HIS A 51 -11.43 7.09 -9.15
N ASP A 52 -12.29 6.08 -9.07
CA ASP A 52 -13.69 6.16 -9.51
C ASP A 52 -14.49 7.18 -8.68
N GLU A 53 -14.30 7.20 -7.33
CA GLU A 53 -14.92 8.21 -6.46
C GLU A 53 -14.42 9.63 -6.77
N ILE A 54 -13.12 9.80 -7.02
CA ILE A 54 -12.56 11.10 -7.41
C ILE A 54 -13.16 11.53 -8.75
N HIS A 55 -13.21 10.63 -9.72
CA HIS A 55 -13.77 10.93 -11.05
C HIS A 55 -15.25 11.32 -10.94
N ALA A 56 -16.04 10.60 -10.14
CA ALA A 56 -17.45 10.91 -9.92
C ALA A 56 -17.66 12.33 -9.36
N LEU A 57 -16.78 12.80 -8.47
CA LEU A 57 -16.89 14.12 -7.83
C LEU A 57 -16.24 15.27 -8.64
N ALA A 58 -15.26 14.97 -9.47
CA ALA A 58 -14.46 15.97 -10.19
C ALA A 58 -14.62 15.92 -11.71
N ALA A 59 -15.44 15.01 -12.24
CA ALA A 59 -15.65 14.84 -13.68
C ALA A 59 -16.05 16.16 -14.34
N GLY A 60 -15.35 16.49 -15.42
CA GLY A 60 -15.56 17.74 -16.17
C GLY A 60 -14.99 19.01 -15.50
N SER A 61 -14.37 18.88 -14.33
CA SER A 61 -13.65 19.99 -13.70
C SER A 61 -12.24 20.10 -14.26
N GLN A 62 -11.77 21.31 -14.52
CA GLN A 62 -10.35 21.57 -14.87
C GLN A 62 -9.39 21.15 -13.74
N ASN A 63 -9.90 20.95 -12.53
CA ASN A 63 -9.14 20.59 -11.34
C ASN A 63 -9.04 19.08 -11.11
N GLU A 64 -9.70 18.23 -11.89
CA GLU A 64 -9.74 16.77 -11.68
C GLU A 64 -8.33 16.17 -11.50
N LYS A 65 -7.39 16.51 -12.39
CA LYS A 65 -5.99 16.06 -12.29
C LYS A 65 -5.33 16.44 -10.96
N PHE A 66 -5.61 17.64 -10.46
CA PHE A 66 -5.04 18.12 -9.19
C PHE A 66 -5.68 17.41 -7.99
N VAL A 67 -6.97 17.10 -8.07
CA VAL A 67 -7.67 16.31 -7.03
C VAL A 67 -7.05 14.92 -6.92
N HIS A 68 -6.86 14.22 -8.04
CA HIS A 68 -6.17 12.93 -8.09
C HIS A 68 -4.77 13.02 -7.49
N MET A 69 -3.99 14.00 -7.89
CA MET A 69 -2.63 14.18 -7.40
C MET A 69 -2.60 14.45 -5.89
N ASN A 70 -3.45 15.32 -5.39
CA ASN A 70 -3.49 15.71 -3.98
C ASN A 70 -3.96 14.55 -3.09
N LEU A 71 -4.97 13.79 -3.51
CA LEU A 71 -5.41 12.61 -2.78
C LEU A 71 -4.35 11.50 -2.76
N ASN A 72 -3.68 11.26 -3.88
CA ASN A 72 -2.56 10.31 -3.90
C ASN A 72 -1.39 10.74 -2.99
N LYS A 73 -1.08 12.04 -2.92
CA LYS A 73 -0.08 12.56 -1.95
C LYS A 73 -0.53 12.35 -0.51
N LEU A 74 -1.81 12.56 -0.22
CA LEU A 74 -2.36 12.36 1.11
C LEU A 74 -2.30 10.89 1.54
N VAL A 75 -2.70 9.97 0.65
CA VAL A 75 -2.59 8.51 0.87
C VAL A 75 -1.14 8.10 1.09
N ASN A 76 -0.20 8.60 0.27
CA ASN A 76 1.22 8.32 0.45
C ASN A 76 1.74 8.81 1.80
N LYS A 77 1.37 10.03 2.20
CA LYS A 77 1.75 10.60 3.50
C LYS A 77 1.27 9.71 4.65
N THR A 78 0.02 9.27 4.61
CA THR A 78 -0.55 8.37 5.63
C THR A 78 0.20 7.04 5.71
N ALA A 79 0.67 6.53 4.58
CA ALA A 79 1.49 5.31 4.52
C ALA A 79 2.98 5.55 4.82
N GLY A 80 3.40 6.79 5.06
CA GLY A 80 4.80 7.14 5.37
C GLY A 80 5.76 7.06 4.20
N ILE A 81 5.28 7.23 2.96
CA ILE A 81 6.10 7.14 1.74
C ILE A 81 6.01 8.40 0.88
N GLY A 82 7.03 8.62 0.06
CA GLY A 82 7.07 9.67 -0.95
C GLY A 82 6.41 9.27 -2.28
N SER A 83 6.34 10.22 -3.20
CA SER A 83 5.88 9.97 -4.57
C SER A 83 6.83 8.99 -5.29
N GLY A 84 6.26 8.08 -6.07
CA GLY A 84 7.01 7.07 -6.84
C GLY A 84 7.52 5.86 -6.04
N GLN A 85 7.30 5.81 -4.72
CA GLN A 85 7.82 4.74 -3.87
C GLN A 85 6.85 3.56 -3.67
N ARG A 86 5.67 3.58 -4.28
CA ARG A 86 4.64 2.54 -4.09
C ARG A 86 5.04 1.18 -4.64
N GLU A 87 5.72 1.14 -5.78
CA GLU A 87 6.09 -0.10 -6.46
C GLU A 87 7.03 -0.97 -5.61
N GLY A 88 8.07 -0.36 -5.04
CA GLY A 88 9.04 -1.03 -4.18
C GLY A 88 8.66 -1.11 -2.71
N ALA A 89 7.43 -0.70 -2.33
CA ALA A 89 7.03 -0.65 -0.93
C ALA A 89 6.97 -2.05 -0.30
N ALA A 90 7.44 -2.14 0.95
CA ALA A 90 7.35 -3.35 1.76
C ALA A 90 5.88 -3.73 2.04
N LEU A 91 5.63 -5.00 2.36
CA LEU A 91 4.29 -5.53 2.58
C LEU A 91 3.48 -4.74 3.63
N PRO A 92 4.01 -4.35 4.81
CA PRO A 92 3.27 -3.53 5.78
C PRO A 92 2.87 -2.16 5.22
N THR A 93 3.75 -1.53 4.46
CA THR A 93 3.48 -0.24 3.81
C THR A 93 2.41 -0.36 2.74
N LYS A 94 2.42 -1.44 1.94
CA LYS A 94 1.36 -1.72 0.97
C LYS A 94 0.02 -1.96 1.64
N SER A 95 -0.03 -2.67 2.75
CA SER A 95 -1.25 -2.86 3.54
C SER A 95 -1.78 -1.53 4.07
N MET A 96 -0.91 -0.63 4.51
CA MET A 96 -1.31 0.72 4.92
C MET A 96 -1.85 1.54 3.74
N LEU A 97 -1.25 1.42 2.55
CA LEU A 97 -1.77 2.06 1.33
C LEU A 97 -3.17 1.57 0.99
N VAL A 98 -3.42 0.25 1.04
CA VAL A 98 -4.75 -0.35 0.82
C VAL A 98 -5.76 0.23 1.81
N THR A 99 -5.43 0.23 3.09
CA THR A 99 -6.30 0.76 4.15
C THR A 99 -6.58 2.26 3.93
N ALA A 100 -5.57 3.06 3.64
CA ALA A 100 -5.73 4.48 3.38
C ALA A 100 -6.59 4.76 2.14
N GLN A 101 -6.44 3.99 1.06
CA GLN A 101 -7.27 4.09 -0.14
C GLN A 101 -8.74 3.75 0.15
N MET A 102 -9.00 2.70 0.91
CA MET A 102 -10.36 2.30 1.30
C MET A 102 -11.03 3.38 2.15
N ILE A 103 -10.32 3.91 3.15
CA ILE A 103 -10.84 4.96 4.03
C ILE A 103 -11.10 6.24 3.25
N ALA A 104 -10.18 6.67 2.38
CA ALA A 104 -10.35 7.85 1.55
C ALA A 104 -11.57 7.71 0.62
N ALA A 105 -11.71 6.60 -0.09
CA ALA A 105 -12.84 6.33 -0.95
C ALA A 105 -14.16 6.32 -0.17
N ALA A 106 -14.21 5.66 0.98
CA ALA A 106 -15.40 5.61 1.83
C ALA A 106 -15.78 7.02 2.36
N ALA A 107 -14.80 7.81 2.77
CA ALA A 107 -15.02 9.17 3.27
C ALA A 107 -15.55 10.14 2.19
N MET A 108 -15.16 9.92 0.93
CA MET A 108 -15.59 10.75 -0.20
C MET A 108 -17.02 10.47 -0.65
N ARG A 109 -17.55 9.28 -0.37
CA ARG A 109 -18.92 8.90 -0.74
C ARG A 109 -19.93 9.86 -0.15
N GLY A 110 -20.86 10.31 -0.98
CA GLY A 110 -21.90 11.24 -0.56
C GLY A 110 -21.40 12.67 -0.30
N ALA A 111 -20.20 13.04 -0.74
CA ALA A 111 -19.78 14.42 -0.79
C ALA A 111 -20.48 15.16 -1.93
N ALA A 112 -20.80 16.44 -1.73
CA ALA A 112 -21.48 17.25 -2.73
C ALA A 112 -20.54 17.64 -3.90
N ASP A 113 -19.27 17.84 -3.60
CA ASP A 113 -18.24 18.19 -4.60
C ASP A 113 -16.86 17.64 -4.21
N HIS A 114 -15.89 17.83 -5.11
CA HIS A 114 -14.52 17.37 -4.91
C HIS A 114 -13.78 18.06 -3.74
N LYS A 115 -14.17 19.28 -3.36
CA LYS A 115 -13.58 20.01 -2.22
C LYS A 115 -14.03 19.42 -0.90
N GLU A 116 -15.32 19.16 -0.78
CA GLU A 116 -15.88 18.46 0.40
C GLU A 116 -15.33 17.04 0.49
N GLY A 117 -15.26 16.31 -0.64
CA GLY A 117 -14.69 14.97 -0.71
C GLY A 117 -13.25 14.93 -0.23
N TYR A 118 -12.42 15.87 -0.68
CA TYR A 118 -11.04 15.99 -0.21
C TYR A 118 -10.94 16.30 1.29
N ALA A 119 -11.78 17.23 1.79
CA ALA A 119 -11.78 17.57 3.21
C ALA A 119 -12.17 16.38 4.09
N LYS A 120 -13.21 15.62 3.70
CA LYS A 120 -13.63 14.39 4.38
C LYS A 120 -12.54 13.33 4.38
N ALA A 121 -11.91 13.08 3.23
CA ALA A 121 -10.80 12.13 3.11
C ALA A 121 -9.61 12.55 3.97
N LYS A 122 -9.25 13.84 3.97
CA LYS A 122 -8.17 14.37 4.80
C LYS A 122 -8.43 14.20 6.30
N ALA A 123 -9.65 14.46 6.75
CA ALA A 123 -10.03 14.27 8.16
C ALA A 123 -9.96 12.79 8.57
N ALA A 124 -10.50 11.89 7.73
CA ALA A 124 -10.52 10.46 7.98
C ALA A 124 -9.09 9.87 8.02
N LEU A 125 -8.23 10.26 7.07
CA LEU A 125 -6.82 9.81 7.02
C LEU A 125 -5.99 10.41 8.16
N GLY A 126 -6.28 11.62 8.62
CA GLY A 126 -5.65 12.20 9.81
C GLY A 126 -5.95 11.39 11.08
N GLY A 127 -7.16 10.85 11.21
CA GLY A 127 -7.52 9.92 12.28
C GLY A 127 -6.71 8.61 12.22
N LEU A 128 -6.54 8.03 11.03
CA LEU A 128 -5.71 6.83 10.83
C LEU A 128 -4.23 7.09 11.16
N GLU A 129 -3.68 8.23 10.74
CA GLU A 129 -2.30 8.63 11.04
C GLU A 129 -2.09 8.79 12.56
N ALA A 130 -3.05 9.39 13.26
CA ALA A 130 -3.01 9.51 14.71
C ALA A 130 -3.02 8.15 15.43
N LEU A 131 -3.87 7.21 14.99
CA LEU A 131 -3.92 5.85 15.54
C LEU A 131 -2.62 5.07 15.28
N ALA A 132 -2.04 5.18 14.09
CA ALA A 132 -0.77 4.54 13.75
C ALA A 132 0.37 5.05 14.64
N ASN A 133 0.40 6.35 14.93
CA ASN A 133 1.41 6.95 15.81
C ASN A 133 1.22 6.56 17.28
N MET A 134 0.00 6.30 17.74
CA MET A 134 -0.27 5.81 19.10
C MET A 134 0.19 4.36 19.30
N GLY A 135 0.19 3.54 18.26
CA GLY A 135 0.63 2.14 18.28
C GLY A 135 2.14 1.96 18.12
N ALA A 136 2.89 3.00 17.80
CA ALA A 136 4.34 2.92 17.73
C ALA A 136 4.93 2.64 19.13
N PRO A 137 5.84 1.65 19.29
CA PRO A 137 6.48 1.42 20.57
C PRO A 137 7.19 2.72 20.99
N ARG A 138 6.89 3.21 22.17
CA ARG A 138 7.69 4.27 22.79
C ARG A 138 9.10 3.68 22.92
N GLU A 139 10.06 4.23 22.20
CA GLU A 139 11.46 3.98 22.51
C GLU A 139 11.61 4.34 23.98
N LEU A 140 11.89 3.32 24.81
CA LEU A 140 12.30 3.50 26.18
C LEU A 140 13.60 4.29 26.09
N ALA A 141 13.50 5.60 26.34
CA ALA A 141 14.66 6.44 26.50
C ALA A 141 15.50 5.84 27.62
N ALA A 142 16.61 5.26 27.24
CA ALA A 142 17.64 4.77 28.16
C ALA A 142 18.38 5.97 28.77
#